data_028038f67452097f010c9484f57e483f
#
_entry.id   028038f67452097f010c9484f57e483f
#
_cell.length_a   1.000
_cell.length_b   1.000
_cell.length_c   1.000
_cell.angle_alpha   90.00
_cell.angle_beta   90.00
_cell.angle_gamma   90.00
#
_symmetry.space_group_name_H-M   'P 1'
#
loop_
_entity.id
_entity.type
_entity.pdbx_description
1 polymer ?
#
loop_
_entity_poly.entity_id
_entity_poly.type
_entity_poly.pdbx_seq_one_letter_code
_entity_poly.pdbx_strand_id
1 'polypeptide(L)'
;MLRRFFNPDSLIWKPLGVLGDLVVLSLLWAVCCMPLVTVGPASAALYDTAVFVLRQKKGPPFPHFFSVFRRELKDGVLSTLLCAAGLLMLGLLFYAALRLFPGFAERGGLVSVVAVLLAFFSLGVLCWVWPTLSRFTLSPAKLLGTSLRLAMGHSLRSAGLAVLWAAALYFSLRYVSPLFFLPGLAAFLGSYLIEPVFRPYEEASQPESEQ
;
A
#
# COMPACT_ATOMS: atom_id res chain seq x y z
N MET A 1 -9.09 -8.90 43.45
CA MET A 1 -9.72 -8.41 42.21
C MET A 1 -8.74 -7.71 41.24
N LEU A 2 -7.74 -6.97 41.73
CA LEU A 2 -6.75 -6.25 40.88
C LEU A 2 -5.85 -7.15 40.00
N ARG A 3 -5.53 -8.37 40.42
CA ARG A 3 -4.70 -9.32 39.64
C ARG A 3 -5.36 -9.80 38.33
N ARG A 4 -6.68 -9.71 38.17
CA ARG A 4 -7.38 -10.06 36.93
C ARG A 4 -7.27 -8.97 35.86
N PHE A 5 -7.04 -7.71 36.24
CA PHE A 5 -6.85 -6.59 35.32
C PHE A 5 -5.44 -6.53 34.72
N PHE A 6 -4.44 -7.09 35.40
CA PHE A 6 -3.05 -7.12 34.94
C PHE A 6 -2.65 -8.43 34.25
N ASN A 7 -3.61 -9.29 33.88
CA ASN A 7 -3.31 -10.50 33.14
C ASN A 7 -3.14 -10.13 31.65
N PRO A 8 -1.94 -10.33 31.02
CA PRO A 8 -1.69 -9.98 29.62
C PRO A 8 -2.60 -10.71 28.63
N ASP A 9 -3.27 -11.78 29.08
CA ASP A 9 -4.28 -12.52 28.32
C ASP A 9 -5.72 -11.98 28.39
N SER A 10 -5.93 -10.88 29.16
CA SER A 10 -7.27 -10.29 29.29
C SER A 10 -7.72 -9.66 27.97
N LEU A 11 -9.02 -9.75 27.71
CA LEU A 11 -9.69 -9.27 26.49
C LEU A 11 -9.37 -7.79 26.15
N ILE A 12 -8.94 -7.01 27.16
CA ILE A 12 -8.65 -5.56 27.07
C ILE A 12 -7.21 -5.31 26.56
N TRP A 13 -6.24 -6.15 26.94
CA TRP A 13 -4.83 -5.93 26.58
C TRP A 13 -4.49 -6.34 25.13
N LYS A 14 -5.23 -7.30 24.56
CA LYS A 14 -5.04 -7.74 23.17
C LYS A 14 -5.29 -6.63 22.14
N PRO A 15 -6.43 -5.89 22.21
CA PRO A 15 -6.66 -4.77 21.27
C PRO A 15 -5.71 -3.60 21.53
N LEU A 16 -5.29 -3.37 22.78
CA LEU A 16 -4.34 -2.30 23.11
C LEU A 16 -2.95 -2.58 22.54
N GLY A 17 -2.51 -3.85 22.55
CA GLY A 17 -1.28 -4.28 21.88
C GLY A 17 -1.33 -4.04 20.36
N VAL A 18 -2.43 -4.42 19.70
CA VAL A 18 -2.64 -4.19 18.26
C VAL A 18 -2.62 -2.69 17.92
N LEU A 19 -3.24 -1.85 18.77
CA LEU A 19 -3.19 -0.39 18.60
C LEU A 19 -1.75 0.13 18.73
N GLY A 20 -0.98 -0.37 19.69
CA GLY A 20 0.42 -0.03 19.87
C GLY A 20 1.25 -0.39 18.63
N ASP A 21 1.06 -1.61 18.11
CA ASP A 21 1.76 -2.07 16.89
C ASP A 21 1.38 -1.24 15.67
N LEU A 22 0.11 -0.84 15.52
CA LEU A 22 -0.36 0.05 14.46
C LEU A 22 0.31 1.42 14.52
N VAL A 23 0.42 2.00 15.70
CA VAL A 23 1.11 3.29 15.91
C VAL A 23 2.59 3.16 15.55
N VAL A 24 3.27 2.13 16.04
CA VAL A 24 4.69 1.90 15.72
C VAL A 24 4.89 1.75 14.22
N LEU A 25 4.08 0.93 13.54
CA LEU A 25 4.17 0.72 12.11
C LEU A 25 3.94 2.01 11.31
N SER A 26 2.93 2.80 11.68
CA SER A 26 2.62 4.07 11.02
C SER A 26 3.75 5.10 11.21
N LEU A 27 4.34 5.17 12.40
CA LEU A 27 5.49 6.04 12.68
C LEU A 27 6.73 5.63 11.88
N LEU A 28 7.05 4.33 11.86
CA LEU A 28 8.17 3.81 11.07
C LEU A 28 7.99 4.14 9.59
N TRP A 29 6.80 3.93 9.07
CA TRP A 29 6.47 4.26 7.69
C TRP A 29 6.62 5.76 7.43
N ALA A 30 6.04 6.63 8.28
CA ALA A 30 6.11 8.08 8.11
C ALA A 30 7.56 8.61 8.12
N VAL A 31 8.39 8.12 9.03
CA VAL A 31 9.82 8.49 9.09
C VAL A 31 10.57 7.99 7.86
N CYS A 32 10.34 6.74 7.43
CA CYS A 32 10.99 6.18 6.25
C CYS A 32 10.49 6.77 4.93
N CYS A 33 9.31 7.41 4.90
CA CYS A 33 8.78 8.13 3.74
C CYS A 33 9.28 9.57 3.62
N MET A 34 10.05 10.10 4.58
CA MET A 34 10.60 11.46 4.48
C MET A 34 11.40 11.67 3.18
N PRO A 35 12.32 10.79 2.77
CA PRO A 35 12.82 10.82 1.41
C PRO A 35 11.76 10.22 0.48
N LEU A 36 11.25 11.02 -0.47
CA LEU A 36 10.19 10.57 -1.42
C LEU A 36 10.57 9.32 -2.21
N VAL A 37 11.85 9.09 -2.45
CA VAL A 37 12.35 7.90 -3.17
C VAL A 37 12.20 6.60 -2.39
N THR A 38 12.06 6.67 -1.07
CA THR A 38 11.92 5.50 -0.18
C THR A 38 10.46 5.15 0.15
N VAL A 39 9.49 5.86 -0.43
CA VAL A 39 8.04 5.57 -0.26
C VAL A 39 7.71 4.13 -0.68
N GLY A 40 8.32 3.64 -1.77
CA GLY A 40 8.12 2.26 -2.24
C GLY A 40 8.56 1.20 -1.23
N PRO A 41 9.85 1.13 -0.87
CA PRO A 41 10.30 0.15 0.09
C PRO A 41 9.66 0.32 1.47
N ALA A 42 9.35 1.56 1.91
CA ALA A 42 8.63 1.80 3.15
C ALA A 42 7.19 1.25 3.11
N SER A 43 6.48 1.43 1.99
CA SER A 43 5.12 0.93 1.83
C SER A 43 5.07 -0.60 1.69
N ALA A 44 6.06 -1.21 1.02
CA ALA A 44 6.21 -2.66 0.95
C ALA A 44 6.48 -3.24 2.35
N ALA A 45 7.42 -2.62 3.12
CA ALA A 45 7.72 -3.02 4.49
C ALA A 45 6.52 -2.83 5.43
N LEU A 46 5.75 -1.75 5.29
CA LEU A 46 4.52 -1.52 6.05
C LEU A 46 3.51 -2.65 5.82
N TYR A 47 3.24 -2.97 4.55
CA TYR A 47 2.28 -4.01 4.20
C TYR A 47 2.71 -5.39 4.73
N ASP A 48 3.94 -5.80 4.44
CA ASP A 48 4.46 -7.10 4.86
C ASP A 48 4.48 -7.24 6.39
N THR A 49 4.93 -6.19 7.09
CA THR A 49 4.96 -6.19 8.56
C THR A 49 3.54 -6.16 9.16
N ALA A 50 2.59 -5.46 8.55
CA ALA A 50 1.20 -5.49 8.98
C ALA A 50 0.61 -6.89 8.87
N VAL A 51 0.87 -7.63 7.79
CA VAL A 51 0.47 -9.03 7.65
C VAL A 51 1.15 -9.92 8.68
N PHE A 52 2.47 -9.79 8.83
CA PHE A 52 3.28 -10.62 9.72
C PHE A 52 2.90 -10.44 11.20
N VAL A 53 2.81 -9.18 11.66
CA VAL A 53 2.58 -8.85 13.08
C VAL A 53 1.11 -8.89 13.43
N LEU A 54 0.25 -8.19 12.67
CA LEU A 54 -1.15 -8.00 13.06
C LEU A 54 -2.03 -9.19 12.67
N ARG A 55 -1.76 -9.81 11.53
CA ARG A 55 -2.58 -10.91 11.03
C ARG A 55 -2.03 -12.28 11.46
N GLN A 56 -0.73 -12.52 11.31
CA GLN A 56 -0.10 -13.81 11.64
C GLN A 56 0.43 -13.89 13.07
N LYS A 57 0.55 -12.76 13.78
CA LYS A 57 1.06 -12.65 15.18
C LYS A 57 2.42 -13.29 15.39
N LYS A 58 3.34 -13.16 14.42
CA LYS A 58 4.63 -13.88 14.38
C LYS A 58 5.82 -13.13 14.99
N GLY A 59 5.64 -11.94 15.59
CA GLY A 59 6.77 -11.27 16.23
C GLY A 59 6.65 -9.75 16.36
N PRO A 60 7.70 -9.08 16.81
CA PRO A 60 7.69 -7.64 17.02
C PRO A 60 7.77 -6.86 15.71
N PRO A 61 7.07 -5.69 15.60
CA PRO A 61 6.99 -4.92 14.36
C PRO A 61 8.31 -4.30 13.91
N PHE A 62 9.09 -3.78 14.85
CA PHE A 62 10.28 -2.99 14.55
C PHE A 62 11.37 -3.76 13.78
N PRO A 63 11.90 -4.91 14.26
CA PRO A 63 12.96 -5.62 13.54
C PRO A 63 12.49 -6.19 12.21
N HIS A 64 11.23 -6.63 12.13
CA HIS A 64 10.68 -7.16 10.88
C HIS A 64 10.56 -6.07 9.82
N PHE A 65 10.02 -4.89 10.18
CA PHE A 65 9.91 -3.75 9.28
C PHE A 65 11.27 -3.37 8.66
N PHE A 66 12.32 -3.22 9.49
CA PHE A 66 13.64 -2.84 8.98
C PHE A 66 14.30 -3.93 8.14
N SER A 67 14.06 -5.21 8.44
CA SER A 67 14.59 -6.31 7.62
C SER A 67 13.98 -6.29 6.23
N VAL A 68 12.66 -6.13 6.11
CA VAL A 68 11.96 -6.02 4.82
C VAL A 68 12.35 -4.73 4.11
N PHE A 69 12.36 -3.60 4.80
CA PHE A 69 12.76 -2.31 4.24
C PHE A 69 14.14 -2.36 3.56
N ARG A 70 15.14 -2.96 4.24
CA ARG A 70 16.49 -3.11 3.69
C ARG A 70 16.53 -4.08 2.51
N ARG A 71 15.79 -5.18 2.59
CA ARG A 71 15.70 -6.17 1.52
C ARG A 71 15.13 -5.55 0.25
N GLU A 72 14.05 -4.79 0.38
CA GLU A 72 13.32 -4.20 -0.74
C GLU A 72 13.86 -2.80 -1.15
N LEU A 73 14.93 -2.30 -0.55
CA LEU A 73 15.38 -0.93 -0.75
C LEU A 73 15.76 -0.65 -2.22
N LYS A 74 16.49 -1.54 -2.87
CA LYS A 74 16.93 -1.41 -4.27
C LYS A 74 15.74 -1.41 -5.24
N ASP A 75 14.96 -2.48 -5.20
CA ASP A 75 13.87 -2.71 -6.15
C ASP A 75 12.68 -1.79 -5.84
N GLY A 76 12.47 -1.46 -4.57
CA GLY A 76 11.47 -0.51 -4.12
C GLY A 76 11.76 0.92 -4.55
N VAL A 77 13.00 1.40 -4.46
CA VAL A 77 13.40 2.72 -4.95
C VAL A 77 13.23 2.80 -6.47
N LEU A 78 13.71 1.77 -7.19
CA LEU A 78 13.59 1.75 -8.65
C LEU A 78 12.12 1.69 -9.09
N SER A 79 11.30 0.90 -8.41
CA SER A 79 9.84 0.85 -8.65
C SER A 79 9.16 2.18 -8.35
N THR A 80 9.57 2.88 -7.28
CA THR A 80 9.07 4.23 -6.96
C THR A 80 9.38 5.22 -8.06
N LEU A 81 10.62 5.22 -8.56
CA LEU A 81 11.04 6.10 -9.66
C LEU A 81 10.27 5.80 -10.95
N LEU A 82 10.07 4.53 -11.28
CA LEU A 82 9.28 4.13 -12.45
C LEU A 82 7.80 4.52 -12.32
N CYS A 83 7.20 4.34 -11.14
CA CYS A 83 5.84 4.81 -10.87
C CYS A 83 5.74 6.34 -10.98
N ALA A 84 6.69 7.07 -10.40
CA ALA A 84 6.73 8.53 -10.47
C ALA A 84 6.89 9.02 -11.91
N ALA A 85 7.77 8.40 -12.70
CA ALA A 85 7.95 8.71 -14.12
C ALA A 85 6.67 8.42 -14.92
N GLY A 86 6.01 7.29 -14.65
CA GLY A 86 4.73 6.95 -15.29
C GLY A 86 3.61 7.94 -14.96
N LEU A 87 3.49 8.34 -13.70
CA LEU A 87 2.52 9.36 -13.27
C LEU A 87 2.83 10.74 -13.88
N LEU A 88 4.11 11.13 -13.93
CA LEU A 88 4.54 12.37 -14.57
C LEU A 88 4.20 12.36 -16.06
N MET A 89 4.52 11.27 -16.76
CA MET A 89 4.20 11.12 -18.18
C MET A 89 2.69 11.19 -18.44
N LEU A 90 1.89 10.51 -17.60
CA LEU A 90 0.43 10.55 -17.69
C LEU A 90 -0.10 11.99 -17.46
N GLY A 91 0.45 12.70 -16.47
CA GLY A 91 0.11 14.09 -16.19
C GLY A 91 0.47 15.04 -17.35
N LEU A 92 1.65 14.85 -17.95
CA LEU A 92 2.08 15.61 -19.11
C LEU A 92 1.20 15.36 -20.35
N LEU A 93 0.84 14.09 -20.61
CA LEU A 93 -0.06 13.72 -21.70
C LEU A 93 -1.45 14.34 -21.49
N PHE A 94 -1.98 14.30 -20.28
CA PHE A 94 -3.26 14.92 -19.94
C PHE A 94 -3.18 16.45 -20.10
N TYR A 95 -2.11 17.09 -19.64
CA TYR A 95 -1.89 18.53 -19.84
C TYR A 95 -1.78 18.89 -21.32
N ALA A 96 -1.04 18.10 -22.12
CA ALA A 96 -0.91 18.29 -23.55
C ALA A 96 -2.28 18.15 -24.26
N ALA A 97 -3.09 17.19 -23.87
CA ALA A 97 -4.46 17.01 -24.41
C ALA A 97 -5.33 18.24 -24.15
N LEU A 98 -5.25 18.84 -22.96
CA LEU A 98 -5.96 20.07 -22.63
C LEU A 98 -5.51 21.27 -23.50
N ARG A 99 -4.22 21.31 -23.84
CA ARG A 99 -3.67 22.40 -24.67
C ARG A 99 -3.97 22.24 -26.16
N LEU A 100 -3.90 20.99 -26.66
CA LEU A 100 -4.11 20.69 -28.08
C LEU A 100 -5.59 20.70 -28.48
N PHE A 101 -6.49 20.42 -27.54
CA PHE A 101 -7.92 20.36 -27.76
C PHE A 101 -8.68 21.35 -26.86
N PRO A 102 -8.75 22.66 -27.24
CA PRO A 102 -9.39 23.69 -26.41
C PRO A 102 -10.86 23.38 -26.11
N GLY A 103 -11.62 22.85 -27.08
CA GLY A 103 -13.01 22.44 -26.87
C GLY A 103 -13.22 21.30 -25.88
N PHE A 104 -12.16 20.54 -25.56
CA PHE A 104 -12.17 19.57 -24.44
C PHE A 104 -12.02 20.30 -23.10
N ALA A 105 -11.16 21.32 -23.04
CA ALA A 105 -10.96 22.14 -21.84
C ALA A 105 -12.20 22.97 -21.47
N GLU A 106 -12.96 23.46 -22.47
CA GLU A 106 -14.22 24.21 -22.28
C GLU A 106 -15.33 23.36 -21.63
N ARG A 107 -15.28 22.05 -21.80
CA ARG A 107 -16.17 21.08 -21.12
C ARG A 107 -15.65 20.73 -19.72
N GLY A 108 -15.50 21.71 -18.84
CA GLY A 108 -14.88 21.55 -17.52
C GLY A 108 -15.39 20.37 -16.70
N GLY A 109 -16.68 20.02 -16.79
CA GLY A 109 -17.24 18.85 -16.12
C GLY A 109 -16.65 17.51 -16.63
N LEU A 110 -16.53 17.33 -17.94
CA LEU A 110 -15.95 16.13 -18.55
C LEU A 110 -14.47 15.98 -18.20
N VAL A 111 -13.72 17.08 -18.25
CA VAL A 111 -12.29 17.11 -17.91
C VAL A 111 -12.09 16.70 -16.46
N SER A 112 -12.89 17.20 -15.53
CA SER A 112 -12.83 16.85 -14.12
C SER A 112 -13.12 15.36 -13.90
N VAL A 113 -14.12 14.80 -14.57
CA VAL A 113 -14.44 13.37 -14.48
C VAL A 113 -13.28 12.51 -14.98
N VAL A 114 -12.71 12.83 -16.15
CA VAL A 114 -11.57 12.10 -16.70
C VAL A 114 -10.36 12.19 -15.78
N ALA A 115 -10.06 13.36 -15.23
CA ALA A 115 -8.95 13.55 -14.27
C ALA A 115 -9.13 12.70 -13.00
N VAL A 116 -10.35 12.68 -12.44
CA VAL A 116 -10.67 11.87 -11.26
C VAL A 116 -10.54 10.38 -11.57
N LEU A 117 -11.04 9.92 -12.72
CA LEU A 117 -10.93 8.51 -13.13
C LEU A 117 -9.47 8.09 -13.33
N LEU A 118 -8.65 8.94 -13.96
CA LEU A 118 -7.22 8.67 -14.13
C LEU A 118 -6.48 8.62 -12.79
N ALA A 119 -6.76 9.56 -11.89
CA ALA A 119 -6.18 9.57 -10.55
C ALA A 119 -6.59 8.33 -9.74
N PHE A 120 -7.87 7.97 -9.79
CA PHE A 120 -8.41 6.80 -9.10
C PHE A 120 -7.81 5.49 -9.63
N PHE A 121 -7.70 5.36 -10.95
CA PHE A 121 -7.07 4.19 -11.58
C PHE A 121 -5.58 4.09 -11.22
N SER A 122 -4.86 5.21 -11.28
CA SER A 122 -3.43 5.27 -10.90
C SER A 122 -3.22 4.88 -9.44
N LEU A 123 -4.07 5.36 -8.53
CA LEU A 123 -4.05 4.97 -7.13
C LEU A 123 -4.33 3.47 -6.96
N GLY A 124 -5.30 2.93 -7.71
CA GLY A 124 -5.61 1.51 -7.73
C GLY A 124 -4.41 0.65 -8.12
N VAL A 125 -3.67 1.05 -9.15
CA VAL A 125 -2.43 0.35 -9.56
C VAL A 125 -1.35 0.44 -8.47
N LEU A 126 -1.13 1.63 -7.91
CA LEU A 126 -0.15 1.83 -6.83
C LEU A 126 -0.44 0.96 -5.61
N CYS A 127 -1.72 0.75 -5.27
CA CYS A 127 -2.10 -0.12 -4.17
C CYS A 127 -1.68 -1.59 -4.35
N TRP A 128 -1.47 -2.05 -5.58
CA TRP A 128 -0.99 -3.41 -5.89
C TRP A 128 0.54 -3.49 -5.99
N VAL A 129 1.22 -2.41 -6.39
CA VAL A 129 2.67 -2.40 -6.61
C VAL A 129 3.43 -2.78 -5.33
N TRP A 130 3.11 -2.16 -4.21
CA TRP A 130 3.86 -2.37 -2.96
C TRP A 130 3.64 -3.74 -2.32
N PRO A 131 2.41 -4.26 -2.21
CA PRO A 131 2.19 -5.65 -1.78
C PRO A 131 2.83 -6.69 -2.69
N THR A 132 2.77 -6.48 -4.01
CA THR A 132 3.41 -7.39 -4.97
C THR A 132 4.93 -7.38 -4.84
N LEU A 133 5.53 -6.21 -4.60
CA LEU A 133 6.97 -6.07 -4.35
C LEU A 133 7.40 -6.87 -3.12
N SER A 134 6.64 -6.81 -2.01
CA SER A 134 7.00 -7.50 -0.77
C SER A 134 6.89 -9.03 -0.84
N ARG A 135 6.09 -9.55 -1.78
CA ARG A 135 5.81 -11.00 -1.89
C ARG A 135 6.58 -11.68 -3.03
N PHE A 136 6.86 -10.98 -4.11
CA PHE A 136 7.44 -11.56 -5.31
C PHE A 136 8.73 -10.83 -5.69
N THR A 137 9.82 -11.57 -5.88
CA THR A 137 11.11 -11.05 -6.38
C THR A 137 11.04 -10.86 -7.90
N LEU A 138 10.34 -9.81 -8.34
CA LEU A 138 10.16 -9.48 -9.76
C LEU A 138 11.02 -8.29 -10.15
N SER A 139 11.50 -8.28 -11.39
CA SER A 139 12.11 -7.05 -11.93
C SER A 139 11.08 -5.91 -11.95
N PRO A 140 11.47 -4.63 -11.74
CA PRO A 140 10.56 -3.51 -11.62
C PRO A 140 9.57 -3.35 -12.78
N ALA A 141 10.01 -3.63 -14.01
CA ALA A 141 9.13 -3.60 -15.19
C ALA A 141 8.06 -4.71 -15.16
N LYS A 142 8.44 -5.94 -14.78
CA LYS A 142 7.50 -7.06 -14.61
C LYS A 142 6.55 -6.81 -13.44
N LEU A 143 7.06 -6.20 -12.36
CA LEU A 143 6.25 -5.81 -11.20
C LEU A 143 5.10 -4.88 -11.59
N LEU A 144 5.40 -3.81 -12.36
CA LEU A 144 4.38 -2.88 -12.85
C LEU A 144 3.36 -3.57 -13.76
N GLY A 145 3.81 -4.42 -14.70
CA GLY A 145 2.93 -5.18 -15.58
C GLY A 145 2.01 -6.13 -14.80
N THR A 146 2.54 -6.83 -13.78
CA THR A 146 1.74 -7.72 -12.93
C THR A 146 0.74 -6.94 -12.10
N SER A 147 1.17 -5.83 -11.48
CA SER A 147 0.28 -4.96 -10.69
C SER A 147 -0.84 -4.35 -11.53
N LEU A 148 -0.56 -3.98 -12.78
CA LEU A 148 -1.57 -3.50 -13.71
C LEU A 148 -2.60 -4.60 -14.04
N ARG A 149 -2.15 -5.82 -14.31
CA ARG A 149 -3.04 -6.97 -14.58
C ARG A 149 -3.90 -7.30 -13.35
N LEU A 150 -3.32 -7.28 -12.14
CA LEU A 150 -4.05 -7.50 -10.90
C LEU A 150 -5.08 -6.39 -10.64
N ALA A 151 -4.72 -5.14 -10.89
CA ALA A 151 -5.63 -4.00 -10.74
C ALA A 151 -6.83 -4.10 -11.70
N MET A 152 -6.61 -4.51 -12.96
CA MET A 152 -7.67 -4.69 -13.95
C MET A 152 -8.51 -5.95 -13.68
N GLY A 153 -7.86 -7.07 -13.35
CA GLY A 153 -8.54 -8.34 -13.11
C GLY A 153 -9.43 -8.34 -11.86
N HIS A 154 -9.09 -7.51 -10.88
CA HIS A 154 -9.81 -7.40 -9.60
C HIS A 154 -10.27 -5.97 -9.35
N SER A 155 -10.91 -5.35 -10.34
CA SER A 155 -11.29 -3.93 -10.34
C SER A 155 -12.08 -3.50 -9.09
N LEU A 156 -13.02 -4.33 -8.59
CA LEU A 156 -13.81 -4.02 -7.39
C LEU A 156 -12.93 -3.97 -6.12
N ARG A 157 -11.97 -4.88 -5.98
CA ARG A 157 -11.01 -4.88 -4.86
C ARG A 157 -10.02 -3.71 -4.98
N SER A 158 -9.58 -3.40 -6.20
CA SER A 158 -8.74 -2.23 -6.48
C SER A 158 -9.45 -0.94 -6.12
N ALA A 159 -10.75 -0.83 -6.44
CA ALA A 159 -11.58 0.30 -6.03
C ALA A 159 -11.68 0.43 -4.51
N GLY A 160 -11.92 -0.68 -3.80
CA GLY A 160 -11.96 -0.69 -2.34
C GLY A 160 -10.62 -0.27 -1.71
N LEU A 161 -9.49 -0.76 -2.25
CA LEU A 161 -8.15 -0.36 -1.82
C LEU A 161 -7.86 1.11 -2.10
N ALA A 162 -8.23 1.60 -3.29
CA ALA A 162 -8.04 3.01 -3.66
C ALA A 162 -8.84 3.94 -2.74
N VAL A 163 -10.10 3.61 -2.42
CA VAL A 163 -10.92 4.37 -1.47
C VAL A 163 -10.31 4.34 -0.07
N LEU A 164 -9.87 3.17 0.40
CA LEU A 164 -9.24 3.00 1.71
C LEU A 164 -7.99 3.87 1.85
N TRP A 165 -7.07 3.81 0.87
CA TRP A 165 -5.85 4.59 0.88
C TRP A 165 -6.09 6.08 0.63
N ALA A 166 -7.04 6.44 -0.26
CA ALA A 166 -7.43 7.84 -0.47
C ALA A 166 -7.99 8.46 0.81
N ALA A 167 -8.87 7.74 1.53
CA ALA A 167 -9.40 8.19 2.81
C ALA A 167 -8.28 8.32 3.87
N ALA A 168 -7.42 7.31 4.00
CA ALA A 168 -6.30 7.34 4.94
C ALA A 168 -5.37 8.54 4.68
N LEU A 169 -5.00 8.80 3.42
CA LEU A 169 -4.18 9.95 3.03
C LEU A 169 -4.89 11.27 3.26
N TYR A 170 -6.17 11.39 2.86
CA TYR A 170 -6.94 12.61 3.06
C TYR A 170 -7.02 13.00 4.53
N PHE A 171 -7.39 12.06 5.41
CA PHE A 171 -7.47 12.33 6.85
C PHE A 171 -6.09 12.59 7.47
N SER A 172 -5.04 11.90 7.01
CA SER A 172 -3.67 12.12 7.49
C SER A 172 -3.11 13.49 7.10
N LEU A 173 -3.47 13.99 5.91
CA LEU A 173 -3.05 15.32 5.45
C LEU A 173 -3.88 16.44 6.09
N ARG A 174 -5.17 16.18 6.39
CA ARG A 174 -6.07 17.17 6.98
C ARG A 174 -5.88 17.32 8.49
N TYR A 175 -5.55 16.21 9.16
CA TYR A 175 -5.35 16.14 10.61
C TYR A 175 -4.07 15.36 10.88
N VAL A 176 -3.16 15.94 11.66
CA VAL A 176 -1.87 15.31 11.96
C VAL A 176 -2.03 14.03 12.80
N SER A 177 -3.02 14.00 13.71
CA SER A 177 -3.25 12.86 14.62
C SER A 177 -3.54 11.52 13.92
N PRO A 178 -4.31 11.44 12.83
CA PRO A 178 -4.56 10.18 12.14
C PRO A 178 -3.32 9.59 11.44
N LEU A 179 -2.33 10.40 11.13
CA LEU A 179 -1.06 9.94 10.53
C LEU A 179 -0.37 8.87 11.40
N PHE A 180 -0.57 8.93 12.71
CA PHE A 180 0.06 8.01 13.65
C PHE A 180 -0.53 6.59 13.64
N PHE A 181 -1.71 6.35 13.06
CA PHE A 181 -2.28 5.00 13.03
C PHE A 181 -2.99 4.62 11.73
N LEU A 182 -3.46 5.58 10.93
CA LEU A 182 -4.21 5.31 9.70
C LEU A 182 -3.42 4.55 8.63
N PRO A 183 -2.14 4.86 8.35
CA PRO A 183 -1.36 4.10 7.37
C PRO A 183 -1.24 2.62 7.74
N GLY A 184 -0.93 2.32 9.00
CA GLY A 184 -0.89 0.94 9.51
C GLY A 184 -2.24 0.23 9.44
N LEU A 185 -3.32 0.94 9.81
CA LEU A 185 -4.69 0.44 9.71
C LEU A 185 -5.09 0.17 8.26
N ALA A 186 -4.76 1.08 7.34
CA ALA A 186 -5.03 0.90 5.91
C ALA A 186 -4.28 -0.31 5.33
N ALA A 187 -3.02 -0.50 5.71
CA ALA A 187 -2.24 -1.67 5.33
C ALA A 187 -2.85 -2.97 5.89
N PHE A 188 -3.26 -2.95 7.16
CA PHE A 188 -3.90 -4.09 7.81
C PHE A 188 -5.25 -4.45 7.17
N LEU A 189 -6.14 -3.48 6.99
CA LEU A 189 -7.44 -3.71 6.33
C LEU A 189 -7.25 -4.09 4.85
N GLY A 190 -6.31 -3.46 4.16
CA GLY A 190 -5.95 -3.78 2.78
C GLY A 190 -5.48 -5.22 2.61
N SER A 191 -4.82 -5.80 3.63
CA SER A 191 -4.37 -7.18 3.59
C SER A 191 -5.52 -8.19 3.45
N TYR A 192 -6.71 -7.90 3.98
CA TYR A 192 -7.88 -8.76 3.81
C TYR A 192 -8.42 -8.79 2.37
N LEU A 193 -8.19 -7.71 1.61
CA LEU A 193 -8.58 -7.62 0.21
C LEU A 193 -7.53 -8.23 -0.73
N ILE A 194 -6.25 -8.14 -0.36
CA ILE A 194 -5.09 -8.53 -1.18
C ILE A 194 -4.73 -10.00 -1.01
N GLU A 195 -4.61 -10.50 0.23
CA GLU A 195 -4.18 -11.88 0.52
C GLU A 195 -5.02 -12.97 -0.19
N PRO A 196 -6.36 -12.87 -0.29
CA PRO A 196 -7.15 -13.86 -1.02
C PRO A 196 -6.83 -13.91 -2.52
N VAL A 197 -6.22 -12.85 -3.07
CA VAL A 197 -5.78 -12.82 -4.48
C VAL A 197 -4.40 -13.45 -4.63
N PHE A 198 -3.53 -13.30 -3.64
CA PHE A 198 -2.16 -13.82 -3.70
C PHE A 198 -2.05 -15.32 -3.45
N ARG A 199 -2.93 -15.89 -2.61
CA ARG A 199 -2.92 -17.33 -2.28
C ARG A 199 -2.76 -18.26 -3.49
N PRO A 200 -3.59 -18.19 -4.56
CA PRO A 200 -3.45 -19.08 -5.69
C PRO A 200 -2.14 -18.91 -6.46
N TYR A 201 -1.54 -17.73 -6.42
CA TYR A 201 -0.23 -17.47 -7.06
C TYR A 201 0.94 -17.96 -6.21
N GLU A 202 0.83 -17.90 -4.87
CA GLU A 202 1.81 -18.47 -3.94
C GLU A 202 1.81 -20.01 -4.01
N GLU A 203 0.65 -20.63 -4.04
CA GLU A 203 0.49 -22.09 -4.20
C GLU A 203 1.06 -22.60 -5.54
N ALA A 204 0.85 -21.83 -6.63
CA ALA A 204 1.38 -22.16 -7.95
C ALA A 204 2.91 -21.96 -8.06
N SER A 205 3.53 -21.18 -7.17
CA SER A 205 4.97 -20.91 -7.17
C SER A 205 5.77 -21.84 -6.24
N GLN A 206 5.11 -22.62 -5.38
CA GLN A 206 5.77 -23.66 -4.59
C GLN A 206 5.93 -24.91 -5.47
N PRO A 207 7.18 -25.34 -5.78
CA PRO A 207 7.37 -26.59 -6.51
C PRO A 207 6.89 -27.76 -5.63
N GLU A 208 6.34 -28.82 -6.29
CA GLU A 208 5.86 -30.09 -5.71
C GLU A 208 6.99 -30.89 -4.99
N SER A 209 7.69 -30.31 -4.07
CA SER A 209 8.83 -30.92 -3.38
C SER A 209 8.50 -31.44 -1.97
N GLU A 210 7.23 -31.50 -1.61
CA GLU A 210 6.75 -32.13 -0.36
C GLU A 210 5.50 -33.03 -0.61
N GLN A 211 5.63 -34.04 -1.49
CA GLN A 211 4.79 -35.21 -1.51
C GLN A 211 5.64 -36.48 -1.37
#